data_3f897f8376b971ac7cb95131c0e63c3f
#
_entry.id   3f897f8376b971ac7cb95131c0e63c3f
#
_cell.length_a   1.000
_cell.length_b   1.000
_cell.length_c   1.000
_cell.angle_alpha   90.00
_cell.angle_beta   90.00
_cell.angle_gamma   90.00
#
_symmetry.space_group_name_H-M   'P 1'
#
loop_
_entity.id
_entity.type
_entity.pdbx_description
1 polymer ?
#
loop_
_entity_poly.entity_id
_entity_poly.type
_entity_poly.pdbx_seq_one_letter_code
_entity_poly.pdbx_strand_id
1 'polypeptide(L)'
;MSESQQKKVVVVGAGWAGLGATYHLTKQGYDVTLVEAGAYPGGLVAGWQTAGGKSVEAGIHGFWYPYRNIFSLINELNINPFTTWTRSAQYSPAGLEVESPIFQDLPKLPTPLGTFVYTQFQRLPLIDRLSALPLLYSVVDFDNSDAAWQRYDSITARELFKTFGVSQRLY
;
A
#
# COMPACT_ATOMS: atom_id res chain seq x y z
N MET A 1 -1.91 -43.06 27.42
CA MET A 1 -1.58 -42.09 26.33
C MET A 1 -1.95 -40.73 26.90
N SER A 2 -0.96 -39.87 27.20
CA SER A 2 -1.21 -38.51 27.70
C SER A 2 -1.83 -37.71 26.58
N GLU A 3 -3.08 -37.25 26.73
CA GLU A 3 -3.63 -36.18 25.88
C GLU A 3 -2.70 -34.99 26.01
N SER A 4 -1.99 -34.67 24.92
CA SER A 4 -1.19 -33.45 24.87
C SER A 4 -2.16 -32.29 24.93
N GLN A 5 -2.27 -31.63 26.08
CA GLN A 5 -3.10 -30.46 26.26
C GLN A 5 -2.71 -29.39 25.22
N GLN A 6 -3.63 -29.10 24.30
CA GLN A 6 -3.42 -28.12 23.26
C GLN A 6 -3.12 -26.75 23.90
N LYS A 7 -2.02 -26.13 23.50
CA LYS A 7 -1.64 -24.82 24.05
C LYS A 7 -2.63 -23.76 23.59
N LYS A 8 -3.12 -22.96 24.53
CA LYS A 8 -4.04 -21.86 24.28
C LYS A 8 -3.30 -20.56 24.02
N VAL A 9 -3.74 -19.82 23.02
CA VAL A 9 -3.17 -18.52 22.63
C VAL A 9 -4.30 -17.52 22.42
N VAL A 10 -4.12 -16.31 22.92
CA VAL A 10 -5.02 -15.18 22.62
C VAL A 10 -4.27 -14.22 21.72
N VAL A 11 -4.87 -13.91 20.58
CA VAL A 11 -4.39 -12.88 19.64
C VAL A 11 -5.28 -11.66 19.78
N VAL A 12 -4.69 -10.50 19.99
CA VAL A 12 -5.41 -9.23 20.17
C VAL A 12 -5.27 -8.37 18.93
N GLY A 13 -6.41 -8.04 18.32
CA GLY A 13 -6.52 -7.26 17.08
C GLY A 13 -6.65 -8.13 15.84
N ALA A 14 -7.74 -7.92 15.08
CA ALA A 14 -8.04 -8.64 13.83
C ALA A 14 -7.65 -7.85 12.57
N GLY A 15 -6.55 -7.10 12.61
CA GLY A 15 -5.89 -6.57 11.42
C GLY A 15 -5.05 -7.66 10.72
N TRP A 16 -4.33 -7.32 9.64
CA TRP A 16 -3.52 -8.28 8.86
C TRP A 16 -2.57 -9.12 9.71
N ALA A 17 -1.87 -8.49 10.66
CA ALA A 17 -0.93 -9.19 11.53
C ALA A 17 -1.62 -10.21 12.44
N GLY A 18 -2.74 -9.81 13.09
CA GLY A 18 -3.49 -10.69 13.97
C GLY A 18 -4.18 -11.83 13.24
N LEU A 19 -4.79 -11.56 12.08
CA LEU A 19 -5.37 -12.59 11.23
C LEU A 19 -4.31 -13.58 10.74
N GLY A 20 -3.15 -13.09 10.28
CA GLY A 20 -2.03 -13.93 9.87
C GLY A 20 -1.49 -14.77 11.02
N ALA A 21 -1.28 -14.19 12.20
CA ALA A 21 -0.85 -14.93 13.40
C ALA A 21 -1.86 -16.02 13.79
N THR A 22 -3.16 -15.69 13.82
CA THR A 22 -4.23 -16.64 14.12
C THR A 22 -4.21 -17.81 13.14
N TYR A 23 -4.14 -17.52 11.85
CA TYR A 23 -4.10 -18.52 10.81
C TYR A 23 -2.92 -19.49 10.98
N HIS A 24 -1.70 -18.98 11.12
CA HIS A 24 -0.51 -19.81 11.25
C HIS A 24 -0.45 -20.61 12.56
N LEU A 25 -0.87 -20.01 13.69
CA LEU A 25 -0.92 -20.69 14.97
C LEU A 25 -1.95 -21.82 14.96
N THR A 26 -3.13 -21.58 14.41
CA THR A 26 -4.16 -22.63 14.26
C THR A 26 -3.66 -23.79 13.41
N LYS A 27 -2.95 -23.53 12.30
CA LYS A 27 -2.33 -24.58 11.47
C LYS A 27 -1.25 -25.38 12.24
N GLN A 28 -0.61 -24.76 13.21
CA GLN A 28 0.36 -25.44 14.07
C GLN A 28 -0.28 -26.20 15.24
N GLY A 29 -1.60 -26.23 15.32
CA GLY A 29 -2.35 -26.98 16.32
C GLY A 29 -2.56 -26.26 17.65
N TYR A 30 -2.39 -24.94 17.70
CA TYR A 30 -2.77 -24.15 18.88
C TYR A 30 -4.28 -23.93 18.94
N ASP A 31 -4.84 -23.87 20.14
CA ASP A 31 -6.20 -23.36 20.41
C ASP A 31 -6.15 -21.83 20.47
N VAL A 32 -6.59 -21.18 19.40
CA VAL A 32 -6.41 -19.73 19.24
C VAL A 32 -7.73 -18.99 19.40
N THR A 33 -7.74 -18.02 20.29
CA THR A 33 -8.81 -17.04 20.43
C THR A 33 -8.35 -15.70 19.85
N LEU A 34 -9.03 -15.23 18.80
CA LEU A 34 -8.82 -13.90 18.23
C LEU A 34 -9.84 -12.92 18.80
N VAL A 35 -9.39 -11.79 19.33
CA VAL A 35 -10.24 -10.73 19.87
C VAL A 35 -10.00 -9.42 19.11
N GLU A 36 -11.10 -8.72 18.82
CA GLU A 36 -11.11 -7.45 18.10
C GLU A 36 -11.96 -6.42 18.84
N ALA A 37 -11.45 -5.21 19.00
CA ALA A 37 -12.16 -4.12 19.68
C ALA A 37 -13.14 -3.39 18.77
N GLY A 38 -12.90 -3.40 17.47
CA GLY A 38 -13.74 -2.76 16.45
C GLY A 38 -14.97 -3.59 16.10
N ALA A 39 -15.93 -2.95 15.44
CA ALA A 39 -17.15 -3.62 14.94
C ALA A 39 -16.86 -4.58 13.76
N TYR A 40 -15.73 -4.42 13.10
CA TYR A 40 -15.35 -5.18 11.90
C TYR A 40 -13.89 -5.62 11.98
N PRO A 41 -13.55 -6.86 11.60
CA PRO A 41 -12.17 -7.27 11.43
C PRO A 41 -11.54 -6.60 10.21
N GLY A 42 -10.22 -6.62 10.12
CA GLY A 42 -9.45 -6.11 9.00
C GLY A 42 -8.54 -4.92 9.35
N GLY A 43 -8.82 -4.19 10.44
CA GLY A 43 -8.03 -3.02 10.82
C GLY A 43 -8.06 -1.95 9.73
N LEU A 44 -6.89 -1.54 9.22
CA LEU A 44 -6.79 -0.53 8.15
C LEU A 44 -7.34 -0.99 6.79
N VAL A 45 -7.54 -2.29 6.59
CA VAL A 45 -8.15 -2.84 5.37
C VAL A 45 -9.58 -3.32 5.59
N ALA A 46 -10.20 -2.88 6.69
CA ALA A 46 -11.56 -3.26 7.02
C ALA A 46 -12.54 -2.78 5.93
N GLY A 47 -13.44 -3.67 5.55
CA GLY A 47 -14.56 -3.36 4.69
C GLY A 47 -15.88 -3.66 5.39
N TRP A 48 -16.92 -2.93 5.04
CA TRP A 48 -18.28 -3.13 5.57
C TRP A 48 -19.33 -2.81 4.51
N GLN A 49 -20.56 -3.09 4.84
CA GLN A 49 -21.69 -2.68 3.98
C GLN A 49 -22.48 -1.54 4.64
N THR A 50 -22.89 -0.59 3.82
CA THR A 50 -23.84 0.45 4.24
C THR A 50 -25.23 -0.16 4.46
N ALA A 51 -26.12 0.56 5.12
CA ALA A 51 -27.52 0.16 5.26
C ALA A 51 -28.21 -0.09 3.91
N GLY A 52 -27.76 0.54 2.83
CA GLY A 52 -28.23 0.32 1.45
C GLY A 52 -27.54 -0.80 0.70
N GLY A 53 -26.71 -1.64 1.36
CA GLY A 53 -26.04 -2.81 0.77
C GLY A 53 -24.82 -2.48 -0.09
N LYS A 54 -24.33 -1.23 -0.08
CA LYS A 54 -23.12 -0.86 -0.81
C LYS A 54 -21.88 -1.23 0.01
N SER A 55 -20.92 -1.91 -0.61
CA SER A 55 -19.62 -2.18 0.00
C SER A 55 -18.81 -0.90 0.11
N VAL A 56 -18.17 -0.72 1.27
CA VAL A 56 -17.28 0.40 1.58
C VAL A 56 -16.00 -0.17 2.17
N GLU A 57 -14.87 0.39 1.80
CA GLU A 57 -13.57 0.12 2.39
C GLU A 57 -13.01 1.39 3.03
N ALA A 58 -12.15 1.23 4.06
CA ALA A 58 -11.51 2.35 4.74
C ALA A 58 -10.55 3.14 3.83
N GLY A 59 -10.18 2.57 2.69
CA GLY A 59 -9.35 3.21 1.66
C GLY A 59 -9.06 2.27 0.50
N ILE A 60 -8.47 2.79 -0.56
CA ILE A 60 -7.99 1.98 -1.67
C ILE A 60 -6.71 1.28 -1.26
N HIS A 61 -6.66 -0.03 -1.42
CA HIS A 61 -5.50 -0.85 -1.10
C HIS A 61 -4.87 -1.40 -2.37
N GLY A 62 -3.58 -1.16 -2.53
CA GLY A 62 -2.79 -1.75 -3.61
C GLY A 62 -2.00 -2.96 -3.12
N PHE A 63 -1.99 -4.01 -3.93
CA PHE A 63 -1.16 -5.19 -3.68
C PHE A 63 -0.06 -5.24 -4.73
N TRP A 64 1.20 -5.32 -4.26
CA TRP A 64 2.37 -5.30 -5.13
C TRP A 64 2.96 -6.70 -5.28
N TYR A 65 3.48 -7.03 -6.44
CA TYR A 65 4.05 -8.35 -6.73
C TYR A 65 5.02 -8.92 -5.69
N PRO A 66 5.83 -8.11 -4.95
CA PRO A 66 6.68 -8.62 -3.89
C PRO A 66 5.95 -9.14 -2.64
N TYR A 67 4.65 -8.91 -2.50
CA TYR A 67 3.85 -9.36 -1.33
C TYR A 67 3.56 -10.87 -1.39
N ARG A 68 4.62 -11.67 -1.47
CA ARG A 68 4.55 -13.12 -1.68
C ARG A 68 3.70 -13.84 -0.64
N ASN A 69 3.80 -13.45 0.64
CA ASN A 69 3.05 -14.09 1.72
C ASN A 69 1.54 -13.86 1.58
N ILE A 70 1.13 -12.66 1.16
CA ILE A 70 -0.28 -12.32 0.92
C ILE A 70 -0.82 -13.12 -0.25
N PHE A 71 -0.10 -13.16 -1.38
CA PHE A 71 -0.52 -13.93 -2.55
C PHE A 71 -0.55 -15.43 -2.26
N SER A 72 0.39 -15.95 -1.46
CA SER A 72 0.37 -17.35 -1.03
C SER A 72 -0.89 -17.65 -0.21
N LEU A 73 -1.23 -16.79 0.75
CA LEU A 73 -2.43 -16.94 1.58
C LEU A 73 -3.72 -16.86 0.75
N ILE A 74 -3.83 -15.89 -0.16
CA ILE A 74 -4.97 -15.73 -1.08
C ILE A 74 -5.17 -17.01 -1.91
N ASN A 75 -4.09 -17.55 -2.47
CA ASN A 75 -4.13 -18.79 -3.25
C ASN A 75 -4.52 -19.98 -2.38
N GLU A 76 -3.99 -20.11 -1.18
CA GLU A 76 -4.31 -21.19 -0.25
C GLU A 76 -5.78 -21.16 0.18
N LEU A 77 -6.34 -19.98 0.41
CA LEU A 77 -7.73 -19.78 0.75
C LEU A 77 -8.67 -19.85 -0.45
N ASN A 78 -8.12 -19.94 -1.66
CA ASN A 78 -8.87 -19.93 -2.93
C ASN A 78 -9.85 -18.76 -3.03
N ILE A 79 -9.41 -17.57 -2.67
CA ILE A 79 -10.21 -16.33 -2.76
C ILE A 79 -9.63 -15.40 -3.82
N ASN A 80 -10.49 -14.58 -4.43
CA ASN A 80 -10.08 -13.51 -5.32
C ASN A 80 -10.61 -12.17 -4.80
N PRO A 81 -9.83 -11.46 -3.98
CA PRO A 81 -10.24 -10.20 -3.37
C PRO A 81 -10.06 -9.00 -4.30
N PHE A 82 -9.51 -9.21 -5.51
CA PHE A 82 -9.12 -8.10 -6.38
C PHE A 82 -10.29 -7.61 -7.23
N THR A 83 -10.41 -6.30 -7.31
CA THR A 83 -11.28 -5.66 -8.28
C THR A 83 -10.61 -5.59 -9.66
N THR A 84 -11.39 -5.35 -10.69
CA THR A 84 -10.86 -5.05 -12.02
C THR A 84 -9.99 -3.79 -11.95
N TRP A 85 -8.89 -3.77 -12.69
CA TRP A 85 -8.06 -2.58 -12.84
C TRP A 85 -8.87 -1.42 -13.44
N THR A 86 -8.70 -0.24 -12.84
CA THR A 86 -9.31 0.99 -13.32
C THR A 86 -8.25 2.09 -13.42
N ARG A 87 -8.56 3.13 -14.18
CA ARG A 87 -7.78 4.36 -14.15
C ARG A 87 -7.89 5.00 -12.77
N SER A 88 -6.82 5.63 -12.31
CA SER A 88 -6.84 6.44 -11.10
C SER A 88 -6.77 7.92 -11.45
N ALA A 89 -7.48 8.75 -10.68
CA ALA A 89 -7.51 10.18 -10.89
C ALA A 89 -7.45 10.91 -9.55
N GLN A 90 -6.75 12.04 -9.53
CA GLN A 90 -6.67 12.93 -8.38
C GLN A 90 -7.32 14.26 -8.72
N TYR A 91 -8.13 14.75 -7.82
CA TYR A 91 -8.89 15.98 -7.97
C TYR A 91 -8.54 16.98 -6.87
N SER A 92 -8.48 18.26 -7.25
CA SER A 92 -8.51 19.39 -6.34
C SER A 92 -9.89 20.08 -6.42
N PRO A 93 -10.16 21.10 -5.60
CA PRO A 93 -11.34 21.95 -5.79
C PRO A 93 -11.43 22.59 -7.19
N ALA A 94 -10.31 22.70 -7.90
CA ALA A 94 -10.25 23.23 -9.26
C ALA A 94 -10.57 22.18 -10.36
N GLY A 95 -10.74 20.91 -10.01
CA GLY A 95 -11.09 19.81 -10.91
C GLY A 95 -9.98 18.75 -11.03
N LEU A 96 -9.96 18.03 -12.14
CA LEU A 96 -8.99 16.96 -12.40
C LEU A 96 -7.56 17.51 -12.50
N GLU A 97 -6.67 17.00 -11.67
CA GLU A 97 -5.24 17.37 -11.62
C GLU A 97 -4.35 16.33 -12.32
N VAL A 98 -4.55 15.08 -11.96
CA VAL A 98 -3.71 13.97 -12.45
C VAL A 98 -4.59 12.79 -12.80
N GLU A 99 -4.31 12.17 -13.93
CA GLU A 99 -4.92 10.90 -14.34
C GLU A 99 -3.81 9.89 -14.66
N SER A 100 -3.87 8.73 -14.02
CA SER A 100 -2.98 7.63 -14.31
C SER A 100 -3.71 6.53 -15.08
N PRO A 101 -3.12 6.01 -16.16
CA PRO A 101 -3.71 4.94 -16.93
C PRO A 101 -3.66 3.60 -16.18
N ILE A 102 -4.24 2.58 -16.75
CA ILE A 102 -4.02 1.19 -16.31
C ILE A 102 -2.63 0.78 -16.78
N PHE A 103 -1.64 0.84 -15.88
CA PHE A 103 -0.22 0.58 -16.23
C PHE A 103 0.03 -0.84 -16.75
N GLN A 104 -0.82 -1.80 -16.39
CA GLN A 104 -0.71 -3.18 -16.85
C GLN A 104 -0.92 -3.31 -18.37
N ASP A 105 -1.68 -2.40 -18.98
CA ASP A 105 -2.01 -2.41 -20.41
C ASP A 105 -0.94 -1.70 -21.25
N LEU A 106 0.11 -1.19 -20.63
CA LEU A 106 1.15 -0.40 -21.27
C LEU A 106 2.50 -1.12 -21.24
N PRO A 107 3.41 -0.80 -22.18
CA PRO A 107 4.77 -1.30 -22.15
C PRO A 107 5.45 -1.02 -20.81
N LYS A 108 6.11 -2.05 -20.24
CA LYS A 108 6.81 -1.91 -18.96
C LYS A 108 8.05 -1.05 -19.14
N LEU A 109 8.09 0.06 -18.42
CA LEU A 109 9.27 0.92 -18.30
C LEU A 109 9.88 0.77 -16.90
N PRO A 110 11.21 0.98 -16.76
CA PRO A 110 11.84 1.02 -15.45
C PRO A 110 11.17 2.04 -14.53
N THR A 111 10.98 1.70 -13.26
CA THR A 111 10.46 2.63 -12.26
C THR A 111 11.52 3.71 -11.96
N PRO A 112 11.17 5.01 -11.89
CA PRO A 112 9.82 5.59 -11.99
C PRO A 112 9.43 6.10 -13.39
N LEU A 113 10.19 5.75 -14.44
CA LEU A 113 10.02 6.31 -15.79
C LEU A 113 8.59 6.11 -16.32
N GLY A 114 7.98 4.94 -16.09
CA GLY A 114 6.61 4.68 -16.52
C GLY A 114 5.61 5.67 -15.92
N THR A 115 5.77 6.04 -14.66
CA THR A 115 4.93 7.03 -14.00
C THR A 115 5.07 8.40 -14.66
N PHE A 116 6.29 8.84 -14.98
CA PHE A 116 6.51 10.12 -15.64
C PHE A 116 5.95 10.17 -17.06
N VAL A 117 6.08 9.08 -17.81
CA VAL A 117 5.71 9.05 -19.24
C VAL A 117 4.20 8.87 -19.41
N TYR A 118 3.58 7.98 -18.63
CA TYR A 118 2.20 7.58 -18.86
C TYR A 118 1.16 8.36 -18.05
N THR A 119 1.56 8.98 -16.93
CA THR A 119 0.65 9.78 -16.12
C THR A 119 0.36 11.12 -16.81
N GLN A 120 -0.92 11.45 -16.89
CA GLN A 120 -1.39 12.70 -17.47
C GLN A 120 -1.57 13.74 -16.37
N PHE A 121 -0.75 14.78 -16.41
CA PHE A 121 -0.83 15.91 -15.50
C PHE A 121 -1.60 17.05 -16.19
N GLN A 122 -2.86 17.23 -15.83
CA GLN A 122 -3.76 18.14 -16.54
C GLN A 122 -3.43 19.63 -16.29
N ARG A 123 -2.99 19.94 -15.08
CA ARG A 123 -2.80 21.33 -14.63
C ARG A 123 -1.39 21.67 -14.19
N LEU A 124 -0.47 20.72 -14.24
CA LEU A 124 0.90 20.91 -13.85
C LEU A 124 1.76 21.26 -15.08
N PRO A 125 2.29 22.50 -15.18
CA PRO A 125 3.17 22.91 -16.26
C PRO A 125 4.38 21.98 -16.41
N LEU A 126 4.87 21.84 -17.62
CA LEU A 126 6.01 20.95 -17.92
C LEU A 126 7.26 21.33 -17.10
N ILE A 127 7.49 22.64 -16.90
CA ILE A 127 8.63 23.12 -16.11
C ILE A 127 8.56 22.64 -14.67
N ASP A 128 7.36 22.62 -14.07
CA ASP A 128 7.17 22.12 -12.71
C ASP A 128 7.43 20.60 -12.65
N ARG A 129 7.01 19.84 -13.65
CA ARG A 129 7.29 18.40 -13.74
C ARG A 129 8.78 18.12 -13.85
N LEU A 130 9.47 18.88 -14.71
CA LEU A 130 10.92 18.75 -14.90
C LEU A 130 11.70 19.10 -13.65
N SER A 131 11.18 19.97 -12.78
CA SER A 131 11.81 20.29 -11.50
C SER A 131 11.94 19.09 -10.55
N ALA A 132 11.15 18.04 -10.76
CA ALA A 132 11.23 16.80 -9.97
C ALA A 132 12.34 15.83 -10.45
N LEU A 133 12.93 16.04 -11.62
CA LEU A 133 13.96 15.13 -12.13
C LEU A 133 15.16 14.94 -11.19
N PRO A 134 15.68 15.99 -10.51
CA PRO A 134 16.75 15.79 -9.54
C PRO A 134 16.42 14.83 -8.38
N LEU A 135 15.14 14.63 -8.04
CA LEU A 135 14.73 13.63 -7.03
C LEU A 135 15.10 12.20 -7.44
N LEU A 136 15.32 11.93 -8.71
CA LEU A 136 15.79 10.61 -9.16
C LEU A 136 17.13 10.24 -8.51
N TYR A 137 17.95 11.23 -8.17
CA TYR A 137 19.18 10.99 -7.43
C TYR A 137 18.89 10.34 -6.07
N SER A 138 17.90 10.83 -5.30
CA SER A 138 17.57 10.25 -4.00
C SER A 138 17.07 8.79 -4.12
N VAL A 139 16.41 8.44 -5.23
CA VAL A 139 15.98 7.05 -5.48
C VAL A 139 17.18 6.13 -5.72
N VAL A 140 18.20 6.62 -6.42
CA VAL A 140 19.44 5.85 -6.68
C VAL A 140 20.33 5.81 -5.44
N ASP A 141 20.40 6.92 -4.69
CA ASP A 141 21.23 7.08 -3.48
C ASP A 141 20.68 6.27 -2.29
N PHE A 142 19.38 5.95 -2.28
CA PHE A 142 18.76 5.15 -1.23
C PHE A 142 18.98 3.66 -1.50
N ASP A 143 20.06 3.12 -0.94
CA ASP A 143 20.52 1.74 -1.12
C ASP A 143 20.01 0.75 -0.05
N ASN A 144 19.05 1.15 0.78
CA ASN A 144 18.52 0.41 1.94
C ASN A 144 19.56 0.11 3.05
N SER A 145 20.73 0.74 3.05
CA SER A 145 21.67 0.67 4.18
C SER A 145 21.15 1.44 5.40
N ASP A 146 21.62 1.09 6.59
CA ASP A 146 21.29 1.81 7.83
C ASP A 146 21.69 3.29 7.73
N ALA A 147 22.80 3.60 7.06
CA ALA A 147 23.27 4.97 6.84
C ALA A 147 22.30 5.75 5.92
N ALA A 148 21.79 5.13 4.87
CA ALA A 148 20.78 5.74 4.00
C ALA A 148 19.48 5.98 4.78
N TRP A 149 19.01 5.00 5.54
CA TRP A 149 17.85 5.14 6.41
C TRP A 149 18.00 6.30 7.38
N GLN A 150 19.07 6.38 8.15
CA GLN A 150 19.30 7.46 9.09
C GLN A 150 19.34 8.84 8.41
N ARG A 151 19.96 8.95 7.24
CA ARG A 151 20.05 10.19 6.48
C ARG A 151 18.68 10.68 6.01
N TYR A 152 17.86 9.79 5.41
CA TYR A 152 16.56 10.17 4.87
C TYR A 152 15.48 10.28 5.94
N ASP A 153 15.55 9.53 7.03
CA ASP A 153 14.61 9.61 8.15
C ASP A 153 14.80 10.89 8.99
N SER A 154 15.97 11.50 8.91
CA SER A 154 16.28 12.76 9.63
C SER A 154 15.69 14.03 8.99
N ILE A 155 15.15 13.92 7.77
CA ILE A 155 14.61 15.07 7.03
C ILE A 155 13.15 14.83 6.64
N THR A 156 12.38 15.90 6.51
CA THR A 156 11.01 15.78 5.99
C THR A 156 11.01 15.69 4.46
N ALA A 157 9.95 15.11 3.86
CA ALA A 157 9.77 15.10 2.42
C ALA A 157 9.80 16.53 1.83
N ARG A 158 9.26 17.52 2.56
CA ARG A 158 9.27 18.92 2.14
C ARG A 158 10.70 19.49 2.07
N GLU A 159 11.55 19.17 3.03
CA GLU A 159 12.96 19.60 3.02
C GLU A 159 13.72 18.94 1.89
N LEU A 160 13.50 17.65 1.66
CA LEU A 160 14.07 16.92 0.53
C LEU A 160 13.69 17.60 -0.79
N PHE A 161 12.42 17.90 -1.00
CA PHE A 161 11.94 18.55 -2.23
C PHE A 161 12.57 19.93 -2.42
N LYS A 162 12.67 20.72 -1.36
CA LYS A 162 13.35 22.03 -1.40
C LYS A 162 14.83 21.90 -1.76
N THR A 163 15.52 20.94 -1.17
CA THR A 163 16.95 20.70 -1.43
C THR A 163 17.21 20.39 -2.90
N PHE A 164 16.32 19.65 -3.55
CA PHE A 164 16.42 19.33 -4.97
C PHE A 164 15.80 20.39 -5.90
N GLY A 165 15.33 21.50 -5.37
CA GLY A 165 14.75 22.60 -6.18
C GLY A 165 13.42 22.23 -6.85
N VAL A 166 12.67 21.29 -6.25
CA VAL A 166 11.36 20.89 -6.77
C VAL A 166 10.39 22.06 -6.65
N SER A 167 9.58 22.26 -7.69
CA SER A 167 8.54 23.30 -7.71
C SER A 167 7.55 23.11 -6.54
N GLN A 168 7.22 24.21 -5.86
CA GLN A 168 6.27 24.22 -4.76
C GLN A 168 4.88 23.69 -5.14
N ARG A 169 4.55 23.65 -6.41
CA ARG A 169 3.28 23.08 -6.91
C ARG A 169 3.22 21.54 -6.80
N LEU A 170 4.35 20.90 -6.56
CA LEU A 170 4.45 19.44 -6.43
C LEU A 170 4.37 18.93 -4.99
N TYR A 171 4.39 19.83 -3.98
CA TYR A 171 4.32 19.45 -2.56
C TYR A 171 3.62 20.46 -1.67
#